data_71fee916db64b17f8f23281b3751b664
#
_entry.id   71fee916db64b17f8f23281b3751b664
#
_cell.length_a   1.000
_cell.length_b   1.000
_cell.length_c   1.000
_cell.angle_alpha   90.00
_cell.angle_beta   90.00
_cell.angle_gamma   90.00
#
_symmetry.space_group_name_H-M   'P 1'
#
loop_
_entity.id
_entity.type
_entity.pdbx_description
1 polymer ?
#
loop_
_entity_poly.entity_id
_entity_poly.type
_entity_poly.pdbx_seq_one_letter_code
_entity_poly.pdbx_strand_id
1 'polypeptide(L)'
;MLLFGIVTVSMLWMHFSILSMERKALGAKGELPELPEMHSIHKPEKHGEVMSHKLTEWDPDDEVFWETKGKKIARQNLWISIPCLLLAFSIWLVWSIVVAKLPSIGFDYTTNQLFWLAALPGLSGATLRIFYSFMVPIMGGRLWTTLTTASLLIPALGIGYAVQDPETPYVILLVLALLCGFGGGNFASSMANISFFYPKDKKGNALALNAGLGNAGVSIMQFLVPVVITMGVFGTLGGEPQQISATEQMWLQNAGFIWVPFLLIATAAAWMGLHDIVSAQASVKDQSIIFSRKQNWVMCVLYTGTFGSFIGYSAGFPLLSQLQFPEMDALRFAFLGPLVGALSRAGTGWISDKYGGGKVTFWTFISMVIAVLGVIYFLSIKDQPGAFWGFFAMFMFLFFATGVGNASTFQMIPVIMRLEMPRLMPHLTGIDQSRQVDREAAAIIGFTSAIAAYGAFFIPKSYGTSISLTGSPMAALWGFCFFYVICVVVTWWYYTRRGALLYETENKGSGGEGGEPAPAAS
;
A
#
# COMPACT_ATOMS: atom_id res chain seq x y z
N MET A 1 13.92 -12.02 19.18
CA MET A 1 13.27 -13.27 19.60
C MET A 1 11.74 -13.11 19.78
N LEU A 2 11.22 -12.12 20.49
CA LEU A 2 9.78 -11.91 20.66
C LEU A 2 9.02 -11.70 19.33
N LEU A 3 9.60 -10.99 18.37
CA LEU A 3 8.99 -10.76 17.03
C LEU A 3 8.89 -12.07 16.22
N PHE A 4 9.92 -12.91 16.28
CA PHE A 4 9.88 -14.25 15.66
C PHE A 4 8.81 -15.12 16.34
N GLY A 5 8.66 -15.01 17.67
CA GLY A 5 7.63 -15.69 18.43
C GLY A 5 6.20 -15.28 18.03
N ILE A 6 5.93 -13.99 17.90
CA ILE A 6 4.59 -13.48 17.52
C ILE A 6 4.25 -13.88 16.08
N VAL A 7 5.19 -13.76 15.14
CA VAL A 7 4.99 -14.18 13.75
C VAL A 7 4.82 -15.69 13.66
N THR A 8 5.62 -16.46 14.41
CA THR A 8 5.54 -17.93 14.42
C THR A 8 4.25 -18.41 15.08
N VAL A 9 3.81 -17.78 16.18
CA VAL A 9 2.54 -18.11 16.85
C VAL A 9 1.35 -17.74 15.96
N SER A 10 1.39 -16.60 15.29
CA SER A 10 0.36 -16.21 14.32
C SER A 10 0.30 -17.15 13.12
N MET A 11 1.45 -17.58 12.60
CA MET A 11 1.54 -18.59 11.53
C MET A 11 1.03 -19.96 11.98
N LEU A 12 1.40 -20.40 13.17
CA LEU A 12 0.91 -21.66 13.74
C LEU A 12 -0.58 -21.61 14.01
N TRP A 13 -1.09 -20.52 14.58
CA TRP A 13 -2.53 -20.36 14.81
C TRP A 13 -3.32 -20.36 13.51
N MET A 14 -2.82 -19.68 12.48
CA MET A 14 -3.42 -19.65 11.16
C MET A 14 -3.36 -21.03 10.48
N HIS A 15 -2.23 -21.75 10.59
CA HIS A 15 -2.08 -23.10 10.09
C HIS A 15 -3.05 -24.07 10.77
N PHE A 16 -3.20 -24.00 12.11
CA PHE A 16 -4.17 -24.79 12.88
C PHE A 16 -5.62 -24.41 12.53
N SER A 17 -5.90 -23.13 12.30
CA SER A 17 -7.24 -22.66 11.90
C SER A 17 -7.62 -23.17 10.51
N ILE A 18 -6.69 -23.14 9.56
CA ILE A 18 -6.87 -23.68 8.20
C ILE A 18 -7.10 -25.19 8.25
N LEU A 19 -6.28 -25.95 8.99
CA LEU A 19 -6.44 -27.39 9.17
C LEU A 19 -7.75 -27.77 9.89
N SER A 20 -8.20 -26.94 10.84
CA SER A 20 -9.48 -27.13 11.52
C SER A 20 -10.67 -26.90 10.57
N MET A 21 -10.58 -25.91 9.67
CA MET A 21 -11.59 -25.65 8.66
C MET A 21 -11.60 -26.72 7.56
N GLU A 22 -10.44 -27.22 7.14
CA GLU A 22 -10.34 -28.36 6.21
C GLU A 22 -10.95 -29.64 6.82
N ARG A 23 -10.71 -29.93 8.11
CA ARG A 23 -11.35 -31.06 8.79
C ARG A 23 -12.87 -30.92 8.89
N LYS A 24 -13.38 -29.70 9.13
CA LYS A 24 -14.83 -29.43 9.12
C LYS A 24 -15.44 -29.55 7.73
N ALA A 25 -14.73 -29.11 6.68
CA ALA A 25 -15.18 -29.24 5.30
C ALA A 25 -15.14 -30.70 4.80
N LEU A 26 -14.17 -31.49 5.26
CA LEU A 26 -14.09 -32.94 4.94
C LEU A 26 -15.11 -33.78 5.73
N GLY A 27 -15.47 -33.37 6.96
CA GLY A 27 -16.51 -34.01 7.76
C GLY A 27 -17.94 -33.73 7.28
N ALA A 28 -18.13 -32.67 6.49
CA ALA A 28 -19.44 -32.30 5.94
C ALA A 28 -19.77 -32.97 4.58
N LYS A 29 -18.89 -33.81 4.05
CA LYS A 29 -19.11 -34.57 2.78
C LYS A 29 -19.76 -35.94 2.93
N GLY A 30 -20.30 -36.25 4.09
CA GLY A 30 -21.13 -37.44 4.30
C GLY A 30 -22.60 -37.06 4.33
N GLU A 31 -23.32 -37.44 3.28
CA GLU A 31 -24.75 -37.30 3.02
C GLU A 31 -25.16 -36.09 2.15
N LEU A 32 -25.40 -36.41 0.86
CA LEU A 32 -26.18 -35.57 -0.06
C LEU A 32 -27.66 -35.74 0.27
N PRO A 33 -28.39 -34.68 0.67
CA PRO A 33 -29.84 -34.75 0.71
C PRO A 33 -30.40 -34.65 -0.71
N GLU A 34 -31.36 -35.50 -1.01
CA GLU A 34 -32.16 -35.46 -2.23
C GLU A 34 -32.82 -34.09 -2.40
N LEU A 35 -32.80 -33.59 -3.66
CA LEU A 35 -33.44 -32.35 -4.08
C LEU A 35 -34.97 -32.47 -3.93
N PRO A 36 -35.65 -31.58 -3.23
CA PRO A 36 -37.10 -31.49 -3.31
C PRO A 36 -37.52 -30.73 -4.59
N GLU A 37 -38.54 -31.25 -5.21
CA GLU A 37 -39.17 -30.73 -6.41
C GLU A 37 -39.63 -29.27 -6.27
N MET A 38 -39.45 -28.54 -7.39
CA MET A 38 -39.91 -27.18 -7.62
C MET A 38 -41.43 -27.10 -7.62
N HIS A 39 -42.05 -26.48 -6.65
CA HIS A 39 -43.42 -25.94 -6.84
C HIS A 39 -43.65 -24.67 -6.03
N SER A 40 -44.25 -23.72 -6.73
CA SER A 40 -44.98 -22.52 -6.33
C SER A 40 -44.24 -21.18 -6.25
N ILE A 41 -44.55 -20.42 -7.26
CA ILE A 41 -44.44 -18.95 -7.37
C ILE A 41 -45.16 -18.30 -6.20
N HIS A 42 -44.40 -17.70 -5.28
CA HIS A 42 -44.95 -16.74 -4.29
C HIS A 42 -44.64 -15.30 -4.75
N LYS A 43 -45.71 -14.52 -4.90
CA LYS A 43 -45.65 -13.05 -5.09
C LYS A 43 -44.90 -12.41 -3.94
N PRO A 44 -44.04 -11.40 -4.18
CA PRO A 44 -43.35 -10.71 -3.10
C PRO A 44 -44.32 -9.80 -2.36
N GLU A 45 -44.51 -10.06 -1.07
CA GLU A 45 -45.09 -9.09 -0.14
C GLU A 45 -44.11 -7.92 0.05
N LYS A 46 -44.62 -6.71 -0.15
CA LYS A 46 -43.94 -5.45 0.18
C LYS A 46 -43.85 -5.29 1.71
N HIS A 47 -42.81 -5.86 2.29
CA HIS A 47 -42.33 -5.40 3.61
C HIS A 47 -41.01 -4.68 3.40
N GLY A 48 -40.83 -3.54 4.11
CA GLY A 48 -39.66 -2.68 3.98
C GLY A 48 -38.35 -3.48 4.00
N GLU A 49 -37.66 -3.52 2.89
CA GLU A 49 -36.36 -4.18 2.73
C GLU A 49 -35.36 -3.52 3.67
N VAL A 50 -35.15 -4.09 4.83
CA VAL A 50 -33.86 -3.95 5.52
C VAL A 50 -32.85 -4.58 4.56
N MET A 51 -32.10 -3.76 3.83
CA MET A 51 -31.09 -4.23 2.89
C MET A 51 -30.13 -5.14 3.66
N SER A 52 -30.20 -6.42 3.39
CA SER A 52 -29.27 -7.40 3.98
C SER A 52 -27.86 -7.01 3.54
N HIS A 53 -26.94 -6.85 4.52
CA HIS A 53 -25.53 -6.59 4.22
C HIS A 53 -24.84 -7.78 3.52
N LYS A 54 -25.46 -8.95 3.47
CA LYS A 54 -24.96 -10.14 2.78
C LYS A 54 -25.64 -10.26 1.40
N LEU A 55 -24.83 -10.18 0.35
CA LEU A 55 -25.25 -10.30 -1.05
C LEU A 55 -25.06 -11.76 -1.48
N THR A 56 -26.16 -12.49 -1.60
CA THR A 56 -26.17 -13.91 -2.02
C THR A 56 -26.04 -14.04 -3.53
N GLU A 57 -26.61 -13.09 -4.27
CA GLU A 57 -26.54 -13.00 -5.72
C GLU A 57 -25.75 -11.77 -6.11
N TRP A 58 -24.63 -11.97 -6.79
CA TRP A 58 -23.76 -10.89 -7.25
C TRP A 58 -23.12 -11.26 -8.59
N ASP A 59 -23.55 -10.61 -9.64
CA ASP A 59 -22.97 -10.73 -10.99
C ASP A 59 -22.76 -9.34 -11.59
N PRO A 60 -21.57 -8.73 -11.35
CA PRO A 60 -21.29 -7.38 -11.84
C PRO A 60 -21.08 -7.34 -13.37
N ASP A 61 -20.79 -8.47 -14.02
CA ASP A 61 -20.59 -8.55 -15.46
C ASP A 61 -21.95 -8.65 -16.23
N ASP A 62 -23.08 -8.89 -15.55
CA ASP A 62 -24.42 -8.71 -16.10
C ASP A 62 -24.80 -7.22 -16.16
N GLU A 63 -25.00 -6.70 -17.37
CA GLU A 63 -25.26 -5.28 -17.62
C GLU A 63 -26.58 -4.82 -16.97
N VAL A 64 -27.62 -5.63 -16.98
CA VAL A 64 -28.93 -5.31 -16.38
C VAL A 64 -28.81 -5.24 -14.87
N PHE A 65 -28.18 -6.25 -14.26
CA PHE A 65 -27.90 -6.26 -12.83
C PHE A 65 -27.04 -5.04 -12.42
N TRP A 66 -26.00 -4.76 -13.20
CA TRP A 66 -25.09 -3.66 -12.93
C TRP A 66 -25.81 -2.30 -12.90
N GLU A 67 -26.54 -1.96 -13.95
CA GLU A 67 -27.18 -0.65 -14.05
C GLU A 67 -28.38 -0.50 -13.08
N THR A 68 -29.07 -1.59 -12.74
CA THR A 68 -30.24 -1.52 -11.83
C THR A 68 -29.87 -1.52 -10.35
N LYS A 69 -28.88 -2.34 -9.94
CA LYS A 69 -28.54 -2.58 -8.52
C LYS A 69 -27.04 -2.52 -8.22
N GLY A 70 -26.22 -3.19 -9.04
CA GLY A 70 -24.81 -3.44 -8.76
C GLY A 70 -23.99 -2.15 -8.60
N LYS A 71 -24.15 -1.22 -9.51
CA LYS A 71 -23.41 0.06 -9.55
C LYS A 71 -23.58 0.89 -8.28
N LYS A 72 -24.78 0.96 -7.72
CA LYS A 72 -25.07 1.72 -6.49
C LYS A 72 -24.35 1.10 -5.29
N ILE A 73 -24.44 -0.21 -5.14
CA ILE A 73 -23.81 -0.96 -4.04
C ILE A 73 -22.28 -0.90 -4.17
N ALA A 74 -21.73 -1.15 -5.37
CA ALA A 74 -20.31 -1.08 -5.63
C ALA A 74 -19.74 0.31 -5.30
N ARG A 75 -20.41 1.38 -5.74
CA ARG A 75 -20.03 2.76 -5.45
C ARG A 75 -20.06 3.06 -3.95
N GLN A 76 -21.08 2.59 -3.22
CA GLN A 76 -21.14 2.75 -1.76
C GLN A 76 -19.97 2.06 -1.06
N ASN A 77 -19.66 0.81 -1.42
CA ASN A 77 -18.54 0.08 -0.86
C ASN A 77 -17.20 0.77 -1.17
N LEU A 78 -17.00 1.28 -2.38
CA LEU A 78 -15.79 2.02 -2.75
C LEU A 78 -15.62 3.28 -1.91
N TRP A 79 -16.65 4.13 -1.83
CA TRP A 79 -16.57 5.42 -1.14
C TRP A 79 -16.47 5.31 0.39
N ILE A 80 -16.85 4.18 0.98
CA ILE A 80 -16.59 3.87 2.39
C ILE A 80 -15.19 3.28 2.57
N SER A 81 -14.74 2.43 1.65
CA SER A 81 -13.40 1.81 1.73
C SER A 81 -12.27 2.83 1.59
N ILE A 82 -12.44 3.87 0.75
CA ILE A 82 -11.42 4.91 0.53
C ILE A 82 -11.01 5.63 1.83
N PRO A 83 -11.92 6.21 2.64
CA PRO A 83 -11.57 6.81 3.93
C PRO A 83 -10.93 5.84 4.91
N CYS A 84 -11.40 4.59 4.97
CA CYS A 84 -10.79 3.56 5.80
C CYS A 84 -9.33 3.30 5.40
N LEU A 85 -9.06 3.22 4.10
CA LEU A 85 -7.71 3.00 3.57
C LEU A 85 -6.82 4.24 3.75
N LEU A 86 -7.36 5.45 3.55
CA LEU A 86 -6.67 6.71 3.79
C LEU A 86 -6.18 6.81 5.24
N LEU A 87 -7.07 6.55 6.20
CA LEU A 87 -6.73 6.54 7.63
C LEU A 87 -5.72 5.46 7.98
N ALA A 88 -5.83 4.29 7.34
CA ALA A 88 -4.86 3.21 7.48
C ALA A 88 -3.45 3.64 7.06
N PHE A 89 -3.29 4.30 5.93
CA PHE A 89 -2.00 4.85 5.48
C PHE A 89 -1.50 5.99 6.37
N SER A 90 -2.40 6.83 6.89
CA SER A 90 -2.04 7.89 7.84
C SER A 90 -1.42 7.32 9.12
N ILE A 91 -2.07 6.35 9.74
CA ILE A 91 -1.56 5.69 10.95
C ILE A 91 -0.30 4.88 10.65
N TRP A 92 -0.25 4.20 9.51
CA TRP A 92 0.92 3.39 9.13
C TRP A 92 2.21 4.19 9.13
N LEU A 93 2.19 5.44 8.64
CA LEU A 93 3.39 6.27 8.50
C LEU A 93 3.49 7.41 9.52
N VAL A 94 2.64 7.46 10.54
CA VAL A 94 2.63 8.57 11.53
C VAL A 94 3.97 8.73 12.24
N TRP A 95 4.69 7.63 12.47
CA TRP A 95 6.03 7.66 13.05
C TRP A 95 7.04 8.43 12.22
N SER A 96 6.84 8.59 10.90
CA SER A 96 7.74 9.39 10.05
C SER A 96 7.88 10.84 10.50
N ILE A 97 6.85 11.40 11.14
CA ILE A 97 6.85 12.76 11.70
C ILE A 97 7.14 12.75 13.21
N VAL A 98 6.54 11.82 13.95
CA VAL A 98 6.67 11.76 15.41
C VAL A 98 8.13 11.63 15.82
N VAL A 99 8.90 10.74 15.18
CA VAL A 99 10.32 10.51 15.53
C VAL A 99 11.20 11.77 15.43
N ALA A 100 10.86 12.67 14.49
CA ALA A 100 11.61 13.91 14.30
C ALA A 100 11.37 14.94 15.43
N LYS A 101 10.29 14.77 16.20
CA LYS A 101 9.90 15.67 17.30
C LYS A 101 10.23 15.11 18.69
N LEU A 102 10.44 13.81 18.85
CA LEU A 102 10.76 13.19 20.15
C LEU A 102 11.94 13.85 20.88
N PRO A 103 13.09 14.15 20.23
CA PRO A 103 14.21 14.78 20.92
C PRO A 103 13.88 16.16 21.50
N SER A 104 13.00 16.92 20.83
CA SER A 104 12.64 18.28 21.28
C SER A 104 11.77 18.31 22.55
N ILE A 105 11.19 17.18 22.94
CA ILE A 105 10.35 17.05 24.13
C ILE A 105 10.98 16.18 25.23
N GLY A 106 12.28 15.88 25.11
CA GLY A 106 13.05 15.25 26.17
C GLY A 106 13.31 13.75 26.01
N PHE A 107 12.92 13.11 24.90
CA PHE A 107 13.33 11.73 24.63
C PHE A 107 14.79 11.69 24.14
N ASP A 108 15.66 11.06 24.92
CA ASP A 108 17.08 10.92 24.61
C ASP A 108 17.34 9.59 23.85
N TYR A 109 17.00 9.59 22.56
CA TYR A 109 17.24 8.45 21.69
C TYR A 109 18.33 8.74 20.67
N THR A 110 19.15 7.70 20.40
CA THR A 110 20.13 7.76 19.31
C THR A 110 19.44 7.86 17.96
N THR A 111 20.12 8.44 16.97
CA THR A 111 19.61 8.52 15.59
C THR A 111 19.15 7.16 15.06
N ASN A 112 19.91 6.09 15.36
CA ASN A 112 19.54 4.74 14.95
C ASN A 112 18.23 4.25 15.62
N GLN A 113 18.01 4.58 16.88
CA GLN A 113 16.75 4.25 17.58
C GLN A 113 15.55 4.99 16.97
N LEU A 114 15.71 6.26 16.60
CA LEU A 114 14.66 7.02 15.93
C LEU A 114 14.32 6.41 14.56
N PHE A 115 15.32 6.01 13.77
CA PHE A 115 15.06 5.32 12.50
C PHE A 115 14.47 3.93 12.67
N TRP A 116 14.74 3.23 13.77
CA TRP A 116 14.02 1.98 14.10
C TRP A 116 12.53 2.23 14.28
N LEU A 117 12.14 3.26 15.04
CA LEU A 117 10.72 3.63 15.23
C LEU A 117 10.05 4.01 13.90
N ALA A 118 10.75 4.74 13.04
CA ALA A 118 10.24 5.10 11.71
C ALA A 118 10.10 3.89 10.77
N ALA A 119 10.95 2.87 10.93
CA ALA A 119 11.03 1.70 10.06
C ALA A 119 10.07 0.56 10.45
N LEU A 120 9.85 0.34 11.75
CA LEU A 120 9.08 -0.81 12.26
C LEU A 120 7.64 -0.90 11.72
N PRO A 121 6.89 0.20 11.53
CA PRO A 121 5.59 0.12 10.88
C PRO A 121 5.67 -0.49 9.48
N GLY A 122 6.77 -0.23 8.75
CA GLY A 122 7.03 -0.82 7.44
C GLY A 122 7.19 -2.33 7.51
N LEU A 123 7.95 -2.83 8.48
CA LEU A 123 8.16 -4.26 8.68
C LEU A 123 6.86 -5.01 8.97
N SER A 124 6.13 -4.56 9.97
CA SER A 124 4.87 -5.20 10.37
C SER A 124 3.78 -5.03 9.31
N GLY A 125 3.68 -3.85 8.69
CA GLY A 125 2.69 -3.58 7.65
C GLY A 125 2.88 -4.43 6.39
N ALA A 126 4.12 -4.58 5.92
CA ALA A 126 4.45 -5.45 4.79
C ALA A 126 4.14 -6.92 5.10
N THR A 127 4.53 -7.39 6.29
CA THR A 127 4.25 -8.76 6.73
C THR A 127 2.74 -9.01 6.83
N LEU A 128 2.01 -8.13 7.50
CA LEU A 128 0.56 -8.26 7.65
C LEU A 128 -0.18 -8.18 6.30
N ARG A 129 0.35 -7.44 5.32
CA ARG A 129 -0.25 -7.34 3.98
C ARG A 129 -0.39 -8.70 3.30
N ILE A 130 0.57 -9.61 3.52
CA ILE A 130 0.51 -10.98 2.99
C ILE A 130 -0.72 -11.70 3.57
N PHE A 131 -0.94 -11.62 4.88
CA PHE A 131 -2.06 -12.28 5.56
C PHE A 131 -3.41 -11.62 5.24
N TYR A 132 -3.46 -10.30 5.24
CA TYR A 132 -4.67 -9.53 5.01
C TYR A 132 -5.27 -9.77 3.61
N SER A 133 -4.45 -10.13 2.62
CA SER A 133 -4.92 -10.46 1.28
C SER A 133 -5.89 -11.64 1.24
N PHE A 134 -5.80 -12.56 2.21
CA PHE A 134 -6.63 -13.76 2.30
C PHE A 134 -7.86 -13.60 3.21
N MET A 135 -7.95 -12.51 3.96
CA MET A 135 -8.96 -12.38 5.03
C MET A 135 -10.35 -12.00 4.50
N VAL A 136 -10.44 -11.28 3.37
CA VAL A 136 -11.73 -10.90 2.78
C VAL A 136 -12.56 -12.13 2.37
N PRO A 137 -12.00 -13.12 1.66
CA PRO A 137 -12.72 -14.36 1.36
C PRO A 137 -13.11 -15.19 2.60
N ILE A 138 -12.39 -15.04 3.72
CA ILE A 138 -12.60 -15.83 4.95
C ILE A 138 -13.64 -15.19 5.85
N MET A 139 -13.51 -13.87 6.11
CA MET A 139 -14.30 -13.15 7.11
C MET A 139 -15.38 -12.25 6.50
N GLY A 140 -15.32 -12.00 5.19
CA GLY A 140 -16.12 -10.99 4.51
C GLY A 140 -15.46 -9.60 4.57
N GLY A 141 -15.71 -8.80 3.53
CA GLY A 141 -15.11 -7.47 3.39
C GLY A 141 -15.60 -6.48 4.43
N ARG A 142 -16.88 -6.53 4.79
CA ARG A 142 -17.49 -5.66 5.79
C ARG A 142 -16.88 -5.86 7.18
N LEU A 143 -16.92 -7.09 7.69
CA LEU A 143 -16.40 -7.39 9.03
C LEU A 143 -14.90 -7.13 9.10
N TRP A 144 -14.14 -7.58 8.10
CA TRP A 144 -12.70 -7.41 8.06
C TRP A 144 -12.29 -5.93 8.02
N THR A 145 -12.89 -5.12 7.14
CA THR A 145 -12.59 -3.68 7.05
C THR A 145 -12.95 -2.96 8.35
N THR A 146 -14.08 -3.31 8.96
CA THR A 146 -14.48 -2.72 10.26
C THR A 146 -13.48 -3.03 11.35
N LEU A 147 -13.08 -4.30 11.52
CA LEU A 147 -12.14 -4.71 12.57
C LEU A 147 -10.75 -4.10 12.36
N THR A 148 -10.26 -4.09 11.13
CA THR A 148 -8.92 -3.54 10.84
C THR A 148 -8.89 -2.02 10.94
N THR A 149 -9.99 -1.32 10.62
CA THR A 149 -10.10 0.13 10.85
C THR A 149 -10.18 0.44 12.34
N ALA A 150 -11.00 -0.29 13.10
CA ALA A 150 -11.09 -0.14 14.55
C ALA A 150 -9.76 -0.43 15.26
N SER A 151 -8.99 -1.42 14.80
CA SER A 151 -7.70 -1.77 15.40
C SER A 151 -6.68 -0.64 15.35
N LEU A 152 -6.82 0.31 14.41
CA LEU A 152 -5.96 1.50 14.31
C LEU A 152 -6.14 2.47 15.48
N LEU A 153 -7.24 2.39 16.22
CA LEU A 153 -7.44 3.15 17.46
C LEU A 153 -6.38 2.80 18.51
N ILE A 154 -5.90 1.56 18.53
CA ILE A 154 -4.91 1.10 19.51
C ILE A 154 -3.59 1.89 19.38
N PRO A 155 -2.90 1.90 18.22
CA PRO A 155 -1.69 2.68 18.07
C PRO A 155 -1.96 4.20 18.09
N ALA A 156 -3.10 4.69 17.60
CA ALA A 156 -3.43 6.11 17.63
C ALA A 156 -3.54 6.64 19.06
N LEU A 157 -4.32 5.97 19.91
CA LEU A 157 -4.42 6.30 21.33
C LEU A 157 -3.10 6.05 22.06
N GLY A 158 -2.45 4.90 21.78
CA GLY A 158 -1.19 4.54 22.40
C GLY A 158 -0.09 5.57 22.18
N ILE A 159 0.08 6.06 20.94
CA ILE A 159 1.03 7.15 20.64
C ILE A 159 0.65 8.41 21.40
N GLY A 160 -0.64 8.80 21.35
CA GLY A 160 -1.12 9.98 22.05
C GLY A 160 -0.84 9.98 23.53
N TYR A 161 -0.90 8.84 24.21
CA TYR A 161 -0.55 8.73 25.64
C TYR A 161 0.96 8.58 25.85
N ALA A 162 1.64 7.76 25.06
CA ALA A 162 3.04 7.42 25.31
C ALA A 162 4.01 8.59 25.10
N VAL A 163 3.72 9.51 24.18
CA VAL A 163 4.61 10.66 23.90
C VAL A 163 4.48 11.81 24.91
N GLN A 164 3.54 11.75 25.85
CA GLN A 164 3.37 12.78 26.87
C GLN A 164 4.41 12.68 27.99
N ASP A 165 5.00 11.51 28.19
CA ASP A 165 5.98 11.25 29.24
C ASP A 165 7.32 10.80 28.63
N PRO A 166 8.39 11.60 28.71
CA PRO A 166 9.72 11.24 28.21
C PRO A 166 10.33 9.99 28.88
N GLU A 167 9.83 9.61 30.08
CA GLU A 167 10.24 8.39 30.79
C GLU A 167 9.58 7.12 30.24
N THR A 168 8.67 7.24 29.26
CA THR A 168 8.05 6.09 28.61
C THR A 168 9.12 5.15 28.05
N PRO A 169 9.12 3.86 28.46
CA PRO A 169 10.11 2.90 28.00
C PRO A 169 10.14 2.77 26.48
N TYR A 170 11.33 2.77 25.90
CA TYR A 170 11.53 2.64 24.43
C TYR A 170 10.81 1.43 23.82
N VAL A 171 10.72 0.32 24.58
CA VAL A 171 10.01 -0.91 24.15
C VAL A 171 8.52 -0.62 23.88
N ILE A 172 7.88 0.26 24.66
CA ILE A 172 6.47 0.65 24.44
C ILE A 172 6.34 1.36 23.09
N LEU A 173 7.25 2.28 22.78
CA LEU A 173 7.25 2.97 21.49
C LEU A 173 7.51 2.02 20.33
N LEU A 174 8.41 1.02 20.49
CA LEU A 174 8.64 -0.03 19.51
C LEU A 174 7.37 -0.86 19.24
N VAL A 175 6.64 -1.24 20.29
CA VAL A 175 5.37 -1.98 20.17
C VAL A 175 4.33 -1.14 19.45
N LEU A 176 4.19 0.14 19.81
CA LEU A 176 3.26 1.04 19.15
C LEU A 176 3.61 1.26 17.68
N ALA A 177 4.90 1.36 17.35
CA ALA A 177 5.37 1.44 15.97
C ALA A 177 5.00 0.17 15.18
N LEU A 178 5.16 -1.02 15.76
CA LEU A 178 4.73 -2.29 15.15
C LEU A 178 3.21 -2.34 14.93
N LEU A 179 2.41 -1.86 15.91
CA LEU A 179 0.95 -1.83 15.80
C LEU A 179 0.45 -0.89 14.71
N CYS A 180 1.19 0.18 14.38
CA CYS A 180 0.87 1.02 13.22
C CYS A 180 0.89 0.24 11.89
N GLY A 181 1.60 -0.88 11.84
CA GLY A 181 1.58 -1.78 10.68
C GLY A 181 0.23 -2.40 10.36
N PHE A 182 -0.74 -2.39 11.28
CA PHE A 182 -2.13 -2.75 10.97
C PHE A 182 -2.64 -1.94 9.77
N GLY A 183 -2.28 -0.66 9.66
CA GLY A 183 -2.63 0.19 8.52
C GLY A 183 -1.98 -0.27 7.21
N GLY A 184 -0.72 -0.71 7.25
CA GLY A 184 -0.01 -1.21 6.07
C GLY A 184 -0.64 -2.45 5.44
N GLY A 185 -1.20 -3.34 6.27
CA GLY A 185 -1.92 -4.54 5.82
C GLY A 185 -3.19 -4.23 5.05
N ASN A 186 -3.91 -3.17 5.43
CA ASN A 186 -5.24 -2.84 4.88
C ASN A 186 -5.27 -2.59 3.37
N PHE A 187 -4.15 -2.25 2.74
CA PHE A 187 -4.12 -2.06 1.30
C PHE A 187 -4.54 -3.33 0.54
N ALA A 188 -3.97 -4.48 0.89
CA ALA A 188 -4.25 -5.72 0.18
C ALA A 188 -5.71 -6.17 0.34
N SER A 189 -6.25 -6.12 1.55
CA SER A 189 -7.64 -6.50 1.81
C SER A 189 -8.63 -5.53 1.18
N SER A 190 -8.36 -4.22 1.21
CA SER A 190 -9.21 -3.20 0.58
C SER A 190 -9.25 -3.37 -0.94
N MET A 191 -8.09 -3.59 -1.59
CA MET A 191 -8.00 -3.82 -3.03
C MET A 191 -8.73 -5.12 -3.43
N ALA A 192 -8.51 -6.20 -2.68
CA ALA A 192 -9.22 -7.46 -2.91
C ALA A 192 -10.73 -7.29 -2.79
N ASN A 193 -11.21 -6.66 -1.71
CA ASN A 193 -12.63 -6.43 -1.48
C ASN A 193 -13.28 -5.65 -2.62
N ILE A 194 -12.72 -4.50 -3.01
CA ILE A 194 -13.29 -3.66 -4.08
C ILE A 194 -13.26 -4.39 -5.43
N SER A 195 -12.25 -5.25 -5.68
CA SER A 195 -12.16 -6.00 -6.93
C SER A 195 -13.36 -6.93 -7.19
N PHE A 196 -14.02 -7.41 -6.13
CA PHE A 196 -15.21 -8.28 -6.25
C PHE A 196 -16.49 -7.51 -6.60
N PHE A 197 -16.54 -6.21 -6.30
CA PHE A 197 -17.74 -5.40 -6.53
C PHE A 197 -17.88 -4.90 -7.96
N TYR A 198 -16.78 -4.79 -8.73
CA TYR A 198 -16.78 -4.13 -10.03
C TYR A 198 -16.64 -5.10 -11.20
N PRO A 199 -17.35 -4.83 -12.33
CA PRO A 199 -17.19 -5.58 -13.56
C PRO A 199 -15.79 -5.38 -14.15
N LYS A 200 -15.36 -6.28 -15.02
CA LYS A 200 -14.00 -6.35 -15.55
C LYS A 200 -13.54 -5.05 -16.22
N ASP A 201 -14.41 -4.43 -17.00
CA ASP A 201 -14.15 -3.19 -17.75
C ASP A 201 -13.98 -1.95 -16.84
N LYS A 202 -14.62 -1.92 -15.67
CA LYS A 202 -14.62 -0.79 -14.71
C LYS A 202 -13.73 -1.03 -13.49
N LYS A 203 -13.31 -2.26 -13.25
CA LYS A 203 -12.52 -2.68 -12.08
C LYS A 203 -11.20 -1.90 -11.95
N GLY A 204 -10.47 -1.72 -13.06
CA GLY A 204 -9.19 -1.01 -13.07
C GLY A 204 -9.31 0.42 -12.53
N ASN A 205 -10.33 1.15 -12.95
CA ASN A 205 -10.58 2.52 -12.49
C ASN A 205 -10.95 2.58 -11.01
N ALA A 206 -11.79 1.65 -10.54
CA ALA A 206 -12.18 1.59 -9.13
C ALA A 206 -10.98 1.30 -8.21
N LEU A 207 -10.13 0.35 -8.61
CA LEU A 207 -8.92 0.00 -7.87
C LEU A 207 -7.89 1.13 -7.90
N ALA A 208 -7.73 1.81 -9.03
CA ALA A 208 -6.84 2.97 -9.15
C ALA A 208 -7.30 4.12 -8.23
N LEU A 209 -8.60 4.39 -8.17
CA LEU A 209 -9.17 5.40 -7.29
C LEU A 209 -8.99 5.04 -5.81
N ASN A 210 -9.29 3.79 -5.44
CA ASN A 210 -9.11 3.29 -4.07
C ASN A 210 -7.64 3.37 -3.62
N ALA A 211 -6.72 2.91 -4.46
CA ALA A 211 -5.29 2.95 -4.18
C ALA A 211 -4.75 4.40 -4.13
N GLY A 212 -5.13 5.24 -5.08
CA GLY A 212 -4.63 6.62 -5.18
C GLY A 212 -5.07 7.48 -4.00
N LEU A 213 -6.36 7.48 -3.69
CA LEU A 213 -6.91 8.24 -2.57
C LEU A 213 -6.49 7.63 -1.21
N GLY A 214 -6.35 6.31 -1.12
CA GLY A 214 -5.77 5.67 0.06
C GLY A 214 -4.34 6.14 0.33
N ASN A 215 -3.47 6.12 -0.69
CA ASN A 215 -2.08 6.58 -0.56
C ASN A 215 -1.96 8.06 -0.18
N ALA A 216 -2.95 8.90 -0.53
CA ALA A 216 -2.98 10.30 -0.11
C ALA A 216 -3.00 10.47 1.42
N GLY A 217 -3.39 9.44 2.17
CA GLY A 217 -3.34 9.43 3.63
C GLY A 217 -1.95 9.73 4.19
N VAL A 218 -0.88 9.28 3.52
CA VAL A 218 0.50 9.59 3.93
C VAL A 218 0.78 11.09 3.85
N SER A 219 0.44 11.70 2.73
CA SER A 219 0.63 13.13 2.49
C SER A 219 -0.24 13.99 3.42
N ILE A 220 -1.50 13.60 3.61
CA ILE A 220 -2.43 14.28 4.52
C ILE A 220 -1.89 14.21 5.96
N MET A 221 -1.41 13.07 6.40
CA MET A 221 -0.83 12.91 7.73
C MET A 221 0.41 13.79 7.90
N GLN A 222 1.33 13.76 6.94
CA GLN A 222 2.57 14.55 7.01
C GLN A 222 2.33 16.07 6.91
N PHE A 223 1.19 16.48 6.33
CA PHE A 223 0.75 17.88 6.37
C PHE A 223 0.05 18.23 7.69
N LEU A 224 -0.90 17.39 8.11
CA LEU A 224 -1.77 17.70 9.23
C LEU A 224 -1.05 17.61 10.58
N VAL A 225 -0.21 16.59 10.78
CA VAL A 225 0.45 16.38 12.09
C VAL A 225 1.34 17.55 12.50
N PRO A 226 2.25 18.09 11.66
CA PRO A 226 3.03 19.29 12.04
C PRO A 226 2.18 20.50 12.41
N VAL A 227 0.96 20.61 11.87
CA VAL A 227 0.02 21.70 12.20
C VAL A 227 -0.67 21.46 13.53
N VAL A 228 -1.26 20.27 13.73
CA VAL A 228 -2.09 20.02 14.93
C VAL A 228 -1.28 19.90 16.23
N ILE A 229 0.01 19.57 16.14
CA ILE A 229 0.88 19.50 17.31
C ILE A 229 1.25 20.89 17.87
N THR A 230 1.01 21.96 17.12
CA THR A 230 1.26 23.34 17.59
C THR A 230 0.08 23.95 18.36
N MET A 231 -1.01 23.24 18.53
CA MET A 231 -2.25 23.77 19.14
C MET A 231 -2.92 22.75 20.04
N GLY A 232 -3.55 23.24 21.10
CA GLY A 232 -4.35 22.42 22.02
C GLY A 232 -5.73 22.05 21.44
N VAL A 233 -5.75 21.22 20.39
CA VAL A 233 -6.96 20.87 19.61
C VAL A 233 -8.07 20.27 20.48
N PHE A 234 -7.71 19.49 21.50
CA PHE A 234 -8.68 18.79 22.35
C PHE A 234 -8.86 19.45 23.73
N GLY A 235 -8.29 20.67 23.95
CA GLY A 235 -8.35 21.34 25.24
C GLY A 235 -7.86 20.46 26.38
N THR A 236 -8.56 20.47 27.51
CA THR A 236 -8.20 19.66 28.69
C THR A 236 -8.25 18.14 28.45
N LEU A 237 -9.02 17.66 27.49
CA LEU A 237 -9.07 16.23 27.14
C LEU A 237 -7.82 15.76 26.42
N GLY A 238 -7.09 16.67 25.78
CA GLY A 238 -5.88 16.37 25.03
C GLY A 238 -4.61 16.29 25.88
N GLY A 239 -4.69 16.59 27.18
CA GLY A 239 -3.50 16.66 28.05
C GLY A 239 -2.74 17.97 27.92
N GLU A 240 -1.70 18.11 28.75
CA GLU A 240 -0.87 19.32 28.83
C GLU A 240 0.16 19.37 27.68
N PRO A 241 0.57 20.58 27.25
CA PRO A 241 1.63 20.74 26.28
C PRO A 241 3.00 20.36 26.84
N GLN A 242 3.88 19.85 25.99
CA GLN A 242 5.29 19.71 26.30
C GLN A 242 6.00 21.04 26.05
N GLN A 243 6.89 21.43 26.95
CA GLN A 243 7.74 22.62 26.78
C GLN A 243 8.93 22.28 25.88
N ILE A 244 9.10 23.04 24.81
CA ILE A 244 10.26 22.94 23.90
C ILE A 244 11.32 23.99 24.33
N SER A 245 10.86 25.20 24.62
CA SER A 245 11.67 26.32 25.08
C SER A 245 10.87 27.18 26.06
N ALA A 246 11.46 28.28 26.55
CA ALA A 246 10.75 29.20 27.43
C ALA A 246 9.48 29.81 26.83
N THR A 247 9.37 29.85 25.51
CA THR A 247 8.26 30.50 24.78
C THR A 247 7.49 29.55 23.85
N GLU A 248 8.00 28.33 23.63
CA GLU A 248 7.38 27.40 22.68
C GLU A 248 6.86 26.14 23.37
N GLN A 249 5.66 25.79 23.03
CA GLN A 249 4.95 24.59 23.51
C GLN A 249 4.50 23.73 22.34
N MET A 250 4.39 22.42 22.58
CA MET A 250 3.92 21.46 21.59
C MET A 250 3.01 20.43 22.25
N TRP A 251 1.99 20.00 21.53
CA TRP A 251 1.10 18.89 21.89
C TRP A 251 1.38 17.68 20.99
N LEU A 252 2.54 17.02 21.17
CA LEU A 252 2.92 15.90 20.29
C LEU A 252 1.89 14.76 20.33
N GLN A 253 1.16 14.60 21.43
CA GLN A 253 0.07 13.65 21.56
C GLN A 253 -1.02 13.82 20.50
N ASN A 254 -1.21 15.02 19.94
CA ASN A 254 -2.17 15.27 18.86
C ASN A 254 -1.81 14.52 17.57
N ALA A 255 -0.55 14.10 17.39
CA ALA A 255 -0.15 13.24 16.27
C ALA A 255 -0.88 11.90 16.27
N GLY A 256 -1.26 11.40 17.46
CA GLY A 256 -2.10 10.22 17.62
C GLY A 256 -3.58 10.56 17.74
N PHE A 257 -3.93 11.47 18.64
CA PHE A 257 -5.32 11.76 19.00
C PHE A 257 -6.16 12.35 17.87
N ILE A 258 -5.56 13.11 16.94
CA ILE A 258 -6.30 13.71 15.83
C ILE A 258 -7.04 12.67 14.96
N TRP A 259 -6.54 11.46 14.88
CA TRP A 259 -7.11 10.41 14.06
C TRP A 259 -8.28 9.69 14.72
N VAL A 260 -8.40 9.76 16.04
CA VAL A 260 -9.40 9.01 16.82
C VAL A 260 -10.84 9.30 16.37
N PRO A 261 -11.30 10.56 16.25
CA PRO A 261 -12.66 10.84 15.78
C PRO A 261 -12.92 10.29 14.38
N PHE A 262 -11.96 10.45 13.47
CA PHE A 262 -12.09 9.96 12.09
C PHE A 262 -12.11 8.43 12.01
N LEU A 263 -11.29 7.75 12.82
CA LEU A 263 -11.28 6.29 12.92
C LEU A 263 -12.61 5.74 13.47
N LEU A 264 -13.21 6.41 14.47
CA LEU A 264 -14.52 6.03 15.00
C LEU A 264 -15.62 6.17 13.94
N ILE A 265 -15.64 7.31 13.22
CA ILE A 265 -16.60 7.57 12.14
C ILE A 265 -16.40 6.54 11.00
N ALA A 266 -15.17 6.30 10.56
CA ALA A 266 -14.88 5.35 9.49
C ALA A 266 -15.23 3.91 9.88
N THR A 267 -14.97 3.51 11.13
CA THR A 267 -15.36 2.20 11.66
C THR A 267 -16.88 2.03 11.67
N ALA A 268 -17.61 3.05 12.15
CA ALA A 268 -19.07 3.03 12.14
C ALA A 268 -19.63 3.00 10.71
N ALA A 269 -19.06 3.79 9.80
CA ALA A 269 -19.44 3.79 8.39
C ALA A 269 -19.18 2.44 7.71
N ALA A 270 -18.04 1.81 8.00
CA ALA A 270 -17.71 0.47 7.49
C ALA A 270 -18.72 -0.58 8.01
N TRP A 271 -19.02 -0.56 9.30
CA TRP A 271 -19.98 -1.49 9.89
C TRP A 271 -21.40 -1.33 9.35
N MET A 272 -21.86 -0.09 9.19
CA MET A 272 -23.24 0.21 8.76
C MET A 272 -23.44 0.22 7.25
N GLY A 273 -22.39 0.47 6.47
CA GLY A 273 -22.53 0.76 5.04
C GLY A 273 -21.85 -0.21 4.09
N LEU A 274 -20.93 -1.05 4.54
CA LEU A 274 -20.31 -2.04 3.67
C LEU A 274 -21.18 -3.30 3.55
N HIS A 275 -20.97 -4.01 2.44
CA HIS A 275 -21.64 -5.28 2.12
C HIS A 275 -20.62 -6.40 1.99
N ASP A 276 -21.10 -7.63 2.20
CA ASP A 276 -20.36 -8.87 1.98
C ASP A 276 -20.92 -9.62 0.77
N ILE A 277 -20.06 -10.01 -0.16
CA ILE A 277 -20.42 -10.87 -1.28
C ILE A 277 -20.16 -12.32 -0.86
N VAL A 278 -21.22 -13.11 -0.73
CA VAL A 278 -21.13 -14.50 -0.24
C VAL A 278 -20.36 -15.40 -1.21
N SER A 279 -20.47 -15.13 -2.51
CA SER A 279 -19.78 -15.89 -3.57
C SER A 279 -18.31 -15.51 -3.79
N ALA A 280 -17.80 -14.46 -3.13
CA ALA A 280 -16.43 -13.99 -3.29
C ALA A 280 -15.43 -14.88 -2.52
N GLN A 281 -15.41 -16.17 -2.81
CA GLN A 281 -14.46 -17.13 -2.25
C GLN A 281 -13.33 -17.38 -3.24
N ALA A 282 -12.11 -17.03 -2.87
CA ALA A 282 -10.91 -17.37 -3.60
C ALA A 282 -10.14 -18.47 -2.85
N SER A 283 -9.76 -19.54 -3.53
CA SER A 283 -8.91 -20.57 -2.94
C SER A 283 -7.48 -20.06 -2.79
N VAL A 284 -6.93 -20.13 -1.60
CA VAL A 284 -5.50 -19.84 -1.32
C VAL A 284 -4.59 -20.73 -2.15
N LYS A 285 -5.00 -21.99 -2.37
CA LYS A 285 -4.25 -22.98 -3.15
C LYS A 285 -4.09 -22.55 -4.62
N ASP A 286 -5.14 -21.99 -5.22
CA ASP A 286 -5.11 -21.55 -6.63
C ASP A 286 -4.20 -20.34 -6.83
N GLN A 287 -4.02 -19.53 -5.79
CA GLN A 287 -3.12 -18.36 -5.82
C GLN A 287 -1.65 -18.75 -5.67
N SER A 288 -1.33 -19.89 -5.07
CA SER A 288 0.05 -20.33 -4.83
C SER A 288 0.85 -20.64 -6.10
N ILE A 289 0.19 -20.81 -7.25
CA ILE A 289 0.82 -21.05 -8.55
C ILE A 289 1.81 -19.94 -8.94
N ILE A 290 1.59 -18.70 -8.46
CA ILE A 290 2.44 -17.55 -8.78
C ILE A 290 3.89 -17.72 -8.28
N PHE A 291 4.12 -18.52 -7.24
CA PHE A 291 5.47 -18.78 -6.72
C PHE A 291 6.34 -19.57 -7.69
N SER A 292 5.74 -20.33 -8.61
CA SER A 292 6.43 -20.99 -9.71
C SER A 292 6.66 -20.08 -10.93
N ARG A 293 6.03 -18.90 -10.95
CA ARG A 293 6.14 -17.95 -12.06
C ARG A 293 7.37 -17.06 -11.89
N LYS A 294 8.31 -17.16 -12.84
CA LYS A 294 9.52 -16.34 -12.87
C LYS A 294 9.21 -14.84 -12.82
N GLN A 295 8.17 -14.42 -13.56
CA GLN A 295 7.77 -13.02 -13.65
C GLN A 295 7.30 -12.45 -12.32
N ASN A 296 6.72 -13.26 -11.44
CA ASN A 296 6.38 -12.84 -10.08
C ASN A 296 7.61 -12.29 -9.34
N TRP A 297 8.74 -13.01 -9.39
CA TRP A 297 9.96 -12.61 -8.70
C TRP A 297 10.65 -11.41 -9.34
N VAL A 298 10.67 -11.34 -10.69
CA VAL A 298 11.20 -10.17 -11.41
C VAL A 298 10.39 -8.92 -11.05
N MET A 299 9.06 -9.02 -11.03
CA MET A 299 8.20 -7.91 -10.66
C MET A 299 8.31 -7.54 -9.18
N CYS A 300 8.61 -8.48 -8.28
CA CYS A 300 8.94 -8.17 -6.88
C CYS A 300 10.15 -7.22 -6.79
N VAL A 301 11.21 -7.47 -7.55
CA VAL A 301 12.39 -6.60 -7.59
C VAL A 301 12.03 -5.22 -8.13
N LEU A 302 11.37 -5.15 -9.28
CA LEU A 302 11.05 -3.88 -9.94
C LEU A 302 10.03 -3.07 -9.14
N TYR A 303 9.01 -3.70 -8.57
CA TYR A 303 8.01 -3.01 -7.78
C TYR A 303 8.56 -2.56 -6.41
N THR A 304 9.54 -3.27 -5.86
CA THR A 304 10.33 -2.80 -4.71
C THR A 304 11.12 -1.54 -5.10
N GLY A 305 11.70 -1.50 -6.30
CA GLY A 305 12.38 -0.31 -6.83
C GLY A 305 11.47 0.91 -6.97
N THR A 306 10.21 0.72 -7.33
CA THR A 306 9.25 1.82 -7.53
C THR A 306 8.39 2.08 -6.28
N PHE A 307 7.46 1.20 -5.94
CA PHE A 307 6.58 1.38 -4.78
C PHE A 307 7.33 1.28 -3.45
N GLY A 308 8.28 0.35 -3.34
CA GLY A 308 9.10 0.23 -2.14
C GLY A 308 9.90 1.50 -1.85
N SER A 309 10.44 2.12 -2.90
CA SER A 309 11.12 3.42 -2.79
C SER A 309 10.18 4.54 -2.40
N PHE A 310 9.01 4.62 -3.04
CA PHE A 310 7.98 5.62 -2.69
C PHE A 310 7.62 5.59 -1.21
N ILE A 311 7.25 4.42 -0.70
CA ILE A 311 6.81 4.29 0.68
C ILE A 311 7.98 4.39 1.68
N GLY A 312 9.15 3.90 1.29
CA GLY A 312 10.36 3.96 2.11
C GLY A 312 10.90 5.39 2.26
N TYR A 313 10.92 6.17 1.18
CA TYR A 313 11.24 7.59 1.27
C TYR A 313 10.18 8.36 2.05
N SER A 314 8.92 8.05 1.88
CA SER A 314 7.84 8.64 2.69
C SER A 314 8.05 8.39 4.19
N ALA A 315 8.56 7.23 4.58
CA ALA A 315 8.87 6.90 5.96
C ALA A 315 10.17 7.55 6.48
N GLY A 316 11.20 7.66 5.65
CA GLY A 316 12.55 8.07 6.08
C GLY A 316 12.91 9.53 5.81
N PHE A 317 12.33 10.14 4.78
CA PHE A 317 12.68 11.49 4.34
C PHE A 317 12.46 12.59 5.39
N PRO A 318 11.36 12.61 6.17
CA PRO A 318 11.15 13.67 7.16
C PRO A 318 12.27 13.72 8.19
N LEU A 319 12.60 12.60 8.82
CA LEU A 319 13.67 12.53 9.82
C LEU A 319 15.05 12.79 9.20
N LEU A 320 15.33 12.22 8.02
CA LEU A 320 16.59 12.47 7.31
C LEU A 320 16.79 13.97 7.04
N SER A 321 15.77 14.64 6.52
CA SER A 321 15.82 16.06 6.19
C SER A 321 16.07 16.92 7.43
N GLN A 322 15.38 16.62 8.53
CA GLN A 322 15.54 17.34 9.79
C GLN A 322 16.95 17.17 10.37
N LEU A 323 17.53 15.97 10.27
CA LEU A 323 18.88 15.69 10.79
C LEU A 323 19.99 16.29 9.93
N GLN A 324 19.82 16.30 8.59
CA GLN A 324 20.85 16.82 7.70
C GLN A 324 20.81 18.34 7.55
N PHE A 325 19.62 18.95 7.74
CA PHE A 325 19.40 20.40 7.63
C PHE A 325 18.62 20.91 8.85
N PRO A 326 19.21 20.89 10.06
CA PRO A 326 18.50 21.26 11.30
C PRO A 326 18.06 22.73 11.33
N GLU A 327 18.73 23.60 10.59
CA GLU A 327 18.38 25.03 10.44
C GLU A 327 17.09 25.27 9.64
N MET A 328 16.66 24.24 8.88
CA MET A 328 15.47 24.33 8.04
C MET A 328 14.31 23.62 8.75
N ASP A 329 13.12 24.23 8.72
CA ASP A 329 11.89 23.55 9.16
C ASP A 329 11.42 22.56 8.07
N ALA A 330 12.25 21.52 7.86
CA ALA A 330 12.08 20.56 6.77
C ALA A 330 10.76 19.77 6.86
N LEU A 331 10.23 19.58 8.07
CA LEU A 331 8.98 18.85 8.30
C LEU A 331 7.77 19.57 7.69
N ARG A 332 7.82 20.89 7.59
CA ARG A 332 6.77 21.70 6.94
C ARG A 332 6.56 21.32 5.47
N PHE A 333 7.60 20.85 4.80
CA PHE A 333 7.58 20.51 3.38
C PHE A 333 7.55 19.00 3.12
N ALA A 334 7.67 18.16 4.15
CA ALA A 334 7.81 16.70 4.01
C ALA A 334 6.63 16.07 3.25
N PHE A 335 5.40 16.56 3.47
CA PHE A 335 4.18 16.07 2.82
C PHE A 335 4.19 16.18 1.28
N LEU A 336 5.00 17.09 0.73
CA LEU A 336 5.09 17.29 -0.72
C LEU A 336 5.68 16.07 -1.42
N GLY A 337 6.59 15.33 -0.80
CA GLY A 337 7.14 14.10 -1.36
C GLY A 337 6.07 13.07 -1.70
N PRO A 338 5.35 12.52 -0.72
CA PRO A 338 4.26 11.58 -0.97
C PRO A 338 3.16 12.16 -1.86
N LEU A 339 2.86 13.46 -1.76
CA LEU A 339 1.88 14.12 -2.62
C LEU A 339 2.30 14.06 -4.09
N VAL A 340 3.53 14.47 -4.41
CA VAL A 340 4.07 14.44 -5.77
C VAL A 340 4.08 13.01 -6.31
N GLY A 341 4.51 12.03 -5.51
CA GLY A 341 4.51 10.63 -5.91
C GLY A 341 3.11 10.06 -6.16
N ALA A 342 2.13 10.41 -5.33
CA ALA A 342 0.74 9.97 -5.51
C ALA A 342 0.10 10.61 -6.76
N LEU A 343 0.31 11.91 -6.96
CA LEU A 343 -0.21 12.63 -8.14
C LEU A 343 0.45 12.16 -9.43
N SER A 344 1.76 11.94 -9.44
CA SER A 344 2.46 11.42 -10.62
C SER A 344 1.98 10.01 -10.96
N ARG A 345 1.77 9.13 -9.97
CA ARG A 345 1.19 7.80 -10.20
C ARG A 345 -0.19 7.89 -10.86
N ALA A 346 -1.06 8.75 -10.36
CA ALA A 346 -2.41 8.91 -10.90
C ALA A 346 -2.42 9.55 -12.29
N GLY A 347 -1.53 10.52 -12.53
CA GLY A 347 -1.51 11.34 -13.74
C GLY A 347 -0.70 10.79 -14.90
N THR A 348 0.14 9.77 -14.71
CA THR A 348 1.11 9.31 -15.73
C THR A 348 0.84 7.92 -16.30
N GLY A 349 -0.25 7.25 -15.88
CA GLY A 349 -0.62 5.91 -16.38
C GLY A 349 -0.70 5.85 -17.91
N TRP A 350 -1.27 6.89 -18.56
CA TRP A 350 -1.38 7.01 -20.00
C TRP A 350 -0.02 6.98 -20.75
N ILE A 351 1.07 7.37 -20.07
CA ILE A 351 2.42 7.33 -20.66
C ILE A 351 2.83 5.87 -20.91
N SER A 352 2.54 4.98 -19.98
CA SER A 352 2.79 3.55 -20.12
C SER A 352 1.91 2.91 -21.18
N ASP A 353 0.66 3.36 -21.31
CA ASP A 353 -0.24 2.89 -22.36
C ASP A 353 0.26 3.29 -23.75
N LYS A 354 0.81 4.51 -23.87
CA LYS A 354 1.30 5.06 -25.15
C LYS A 354 2.67 4.54 -25.58
N TYR A 355 3.62 4.47 -24.63
CA TYR A 355 5.03 4.19 -24.95
C TYR A 355 5.47 2.77 -24.55
N GLY A 356 4.64 2.05 -23.82
CA GLY A 356 4.94 0.73 -23.28
C GLY A 356 5.50 0.77 -21.84
N GLY A 357 4.97 -0.10 -21.00
CA GLY A 357 5.33 -0.14 -19.57
C GLY A 357 6.81 -0.46 -19.33
N GLY A 358 7.41 -1.34 -20.14
CA GLY A 358 8.81 -1.72 -20.02
C GLY A 358 9.75 -0.54 -20.31
N LYS A 359 9.50 0.22 -21.38
CA LYS A 359 10.31 1.41 -21.72
C LYS A 359 10.17 2.50 -20.66
N VAL A 360 8.94 2.78 -20.21
CA VAL A 360 8.69 3.78 -19.16
C VAL A 360 9.40 3.39 -17.88
N THR A 361 9.31 2.14 -17.45
CA THR A 361 10.00 1.63 -16.26
C THR A 361 11.52 1.73 -16.37
N PHE A 362 12.08 1.41 -17.53
CA PHE A 362 13.51 1.53 -17.78
C PHE A 362 14.01 2.96 -17.59
N TRP A 363 13.37 3.93 -18.24
CA TRP A 363 13.75 5.34 -18.13
C TRP A 363 13.47 5.91 -16.74
N THR A 364 12.44 5.42 -16.06
CA THR A 364 12.16 5.77 -14.68
C THR A 364 13.32 5.39 -13.76
N PHE A 365 13.86 4.18 -13.86
CA PHE A 365 15.00 3.79 -13.03
C PHE A 365 16.27 4.59 -13.34
N ILE A 366 16.52 4.93 -14.60
CA ILE A 366 17.61 5.85 -14.97
C ILE A 366 17.40 7.22 -14.30
N SER A 367 16.18 7.76 -14.34
CA SER A 367 15.84 9.02 -13.69
C SER A 367 16.04 8.95 -12.17
N MET A 368 15.72 7.81 -11.55
CA MET A 368 15.93 7.59 -10.11
C MET A 368 17.42 7.53 -9.76
N VAL A 369 18.26 6.90 -10.58
CA VAL A 369 19.73 6.94 -10.42
C VAL A 369 20.23 8.38 -10.45
N ILE A 370 19.82 9.16 -11.43
CA ILE A 370 20.20 10.58 -11.54
C ILE A 370 19.74 11.38 -10.32
N ALA A 371 18.51 11.15 -9.86
CA ALA A 371 17.96 11.84 -8.69
C ALA A 371 18.75 11.53 -7.42
N VAL A 372 19.10 10.26 -7.19
CA VAL A 372 19.89 9.87 -6.00
C VAL A 372 21.31 10.43 -6.07
N LEU A 373 21.94 10.45 -7.25
CA LEU A 373 23.24 11.11 -7.43
C LEU A 373 23.16 12.62 -7.13
N GLY A 374 22.05 13.27 -7.53
CA GLY A 374 21.77 14.64 -7.17
C GLY A 374 21.60 14.86 -5.67
N VAL A 375 20.88 13.95 -4.97
CA VAL A 375 20.75 13.96 -3.51
C VAL A 375 22.13 13.84 -2.84
N ILE A 376 22.97 12.89 -3.29
CA ILE A 376 24.34 12.70 -2.80
C ILE A 376 25.16 13.97 -2.99
N TYR A 377 25.09 14.59 -4.16
CA TYR A 377 25.80 15.83 -4.47
C TYR A 377 25.42 16.95 -3.51
N PHE A 378 24.11 17.24 -3.35
CA PHE A 378 23.67 18.33 -2.48
C PHE A 378 23.93 18.05 -0.99
N LEU A 379 23.93 16.79 -0.56
CA LEU A 379 24.37 16.44 0.80
C LEU A 379 25.88 16.62 0.99
N SER A 380 26.69 16.42 -0.03
CA SER A 380 28.15 16.66 0.05
C SER A 380 28.50 18.14 0.22
N ILE A 381 27.62 19.03 -0.19
CA ILE A 381 27.77 20.49 -0.08
C ILE A 381 26.73 21.10 0.89
N LYS A 382 26.23 20.33 1.85
CA LYS A 382 25.10 20.70 2.73
C LYS A 382 25.31 22.02 3.51
N ASP A 383 26.57 22.38 3.76
CA ASP A 383 26.93 23.60 4.49
C ASP A 383 26.93 24.85 3.55
N GLN A 384 26.70 24.69 2.25
CA GLN A 384 26.62 25.81 1.33
C GLN A 384 25.20 26.39 1.27
N PRO A 385 25.07 27.73 1.06
CA PRO A 385 23.78 28.36 0.89
C PRO A 385 22.98 27.73 -0.25
N GLY A 386 21.72 27.39 -0.02
CA GLY A 386 20.82 26.81 -1.01
C GLY A 386 20.93 25.30 -1.21
N ALA A 387 21.87 24.61 -0.55
CA ALA A 387 22.04 23.16 -0.66
C ALA A 387 20.75 22.40 -0.26
N PHE A 388 20.01 22.86 0.75
CA PHE A 388 18.72 22.29 1.13
C PHE A 388 17.72 22.26 -0.06
N TRP A 389 17.60 23.34 -0.80
CA TRP A 389 16.62 23.40 -1.89
C TRP A 389 17.00 22.49 -3.04
N GLY A 390 18.30 22.33 -3.31
CA GLY A 390 18.78 21.35 -4.29
C GLY A 390 18.53 19.92 -3.84
N PHE A 391 18.84 19.59 -2.58
CA PHE A 391 18.51 18.31 -1.96
C PHE A 391 17.01 18.03 -2.02
N PHE A 392 16.20 19.00 -1.63
CA PHE A 392 14.75 18.89 -1.65
C PHE A 392 14.22 18.67 -3.06
N ALA A 393 14.69 19.45 -4.04
CA ALA A 393 14.27 19.31 -5.44
C ALA A 393 14.61 17.92 -6.00
N MET A 394 15.80 17.37 -5.68
CA MET A 394 16.18 16.03 -6.11
C MET A 394 15.30 14.94 -5.44
N PHE A 395 14.92 15.11 -4.18
CA PHE A 395 13.96 14.23 -3.55
C PHE A 395 12.56 14.34 -4.16
N MET A 396 12.09 15.55 -4.51
CA MET A 396 10.81 15.73 -5.20
C MET A 396 10.83 15.06 -6.58
N PHE A 397 11.94 15.19 -7.32
CA PHE A 397 12.13 14.49 -8.58
C PHE A 397 12.17 12.97 -8.40
N LEU A 398 12.80 12.49 -7.32
CA LEU A 398 12.81 11.07 -6.97
C LEU A 398 11.40 10.55 -6.65
N PHE A 399 10.61 11.30 -5.87
CA PHE A 399 9.21 10.96 -5.60
C PHE A 399 8.37 10.96 -6.87
N PHE A 400 8.56 11.95 -7.75
CA PHE A 400 7.90 11.98 -9.06
C PHE A 400 8.22 10.71 -9.86
N ALA A 401 9.50 10.38 -9.99
CA ALA A 401 9.94 9.19 -10.72
C ALA A 401 9.38 7.89 -10.11
N THR A 402 9.36 7.77 -8.77
CA THR A 402 8.74 6.60 -8.12
C THR A 402 7.25 6.48 -8.43
N GLY A 403 6.52 7.58 -8.53
CA GLY A 403 5.11 7.58 -8.89
C GLY A 403 4.88 7.12 -10.33
N VAL A 404 5.67 7.62 -11.28
CA VAL A 404 5.65 7.17 -12.69
C VAL A 404 5.96 5.67 -12.76
N GLY A 405 7.01 5.23 -12.07
CA GLY A 405 7.40 3.82 -11.99
C GLY A 405 6.33 2.94 -11.36
N ASN A 406 5.64 3.45 -10.33
CA ASN A 406 4.50 2.76 -9.72
C ASN A 406 3.38 2.48 -10.72
N ALA A 407 3.04 3.46 -11.56
CA ALA A 407 2.03 3.27 -12.59
C ALA A 407 2.51 2.25 -13.64
N SER A 408 3.72 2.41 -14.17
CA SER A 408 4.24 1.57 -15.25
C SER A 408 4.43 0.12 -14.82
N THR A 409 5.06 -0.14 -13.66
CA THR A 409 5.28 -1.52 -13.18
C THR A 409 3.97 -2.23 -12.84
N PHE A 410 3.00 -1.52 -12.30
CA PHE A 410 1.68 -2.09 -12.01
C PHE A 410 0.96 -2.52 -13.30
N GLN A 411 0.99 -1.68 -14.34
CA GLN A 411 0.36 -1.96 -15.63
C GLN A 411 1.06 -3.06 -16.43
N MET A 412 2.37 -3.26 -16.23
CA MET A 412 3.13 -4.33 -16.89
C MET A 412 2.64 -5.72 -16.52
N ILE A 413 2.20 -5.95 -15.27
CA ILE A 413 1.90 -7.30 -14.75
C ILE A 413 0.82 -8.01 -15.57
N PRO A 414 -0.37 -7.44 -15.83
CA PRO A 414 -1.37 -8.10 -16.67
C PRO A 414 -0.89 -8.32 -18.11
N VAL A 415 -0.12 -7.38 -18.68
CA VAL A 415 0.41 -7.50 -20.04
C VAL A 415 1.41 -8.65 -20.14
N ILE A 416 2.34 -8.73 -19.19
CA ILE A 416 3.33 -9.82 -19.09
C ILE A 416 2.62 -11.18 -18.99
N MET A 417 1.63 -11.30 -18.11
CA MET A 417 0.90 -12.56 -17.93
C MET A 417 0.12 -12.96 -19.18
N ARG A 418 -0.45 -11.99 -19.90
CA ARG A 418 -1.14 -12.24 -21.16
C ARG A 418 -0.21 -12.77 -22.25
N LEU A 419 1.03 -12.26 -22.31
CA LEU A 419 2.04 -12.72 -23.27
C LEU A 419 2.67 -14.07 -22.90
N GLU A 420 2.80 -14.37 -21.61
CA GLU A 420 3.41 -15.62 -21.15
C GLU A 420 2.42 -16.79 -21.03
N MET A 421 1.14 -16.53 -20.78
CA MET A 421 0.14 -17.57 -20.52
C MET A 421 0.05 -18.63 -21.64
N PRO A 422 0.09 -18.29 -22.95
CA PRO A 422 0.09 -19.28 -24.02
C PRO A 422 1.29 -20.24 -23.97
N ARG A 423 2.43 -19.81 -23.43
CA ARG A 423 3.64 -20.63 -23.25
C ARG A 423 3.59 -21.48 -21.98
N LEU A 424 3.02 -20.91 -20.90
CA LEU A 424 2.93 -21.56 -19.59
C LEU A 424 1.83 -22.62 -19.53
N MET A 425 0.72 -22.36 -20.20
CA MET A 425 -0.47 -23.24 -20.22
C MET A 425 -1.05 -23.31 -21.65
N PRO A 426 -0.36 -24.00 -22.58
CA PRO A 426 -0.77 -24.06 -23.99
C PRO A 426 -2.10 -24.79 -24.22
N HIS A 427 -2.57 -25.54 -23.23
CA HIS A 427 -3.86 -26.23 -23.27
C HIS A 427 -5.05 -25.32 -22.98
N LEU A 428 -4.81 -24.12 -22.41
CA LEU A 428 -5.85 -23.13 -22.16
C LEU A 428 -6.00 -22.20 -23.37
N THR A 429 -7.23 -21.99 -23.82
CA THR A 429 -7.54 -21.10 -24.94
C THR A 429 -8.77 -20.24 -24.65
N GLY A 430 -8.92 -19.15 -25.38
CA GLY A 430 -10.11 -18.31 -25.31
C GLY A 430 -10.41 -17.76 -23.91
N ILE A 431 -11.64 -17.96 -23.45
CA ILE A 431 -12.14 -17.39 -22.18
C ILE A 431 -11.39 -17.96 -20.96
N ASP A 432 -11.06 -19.25 -20.98
CA ASP A 432 -10.40 -19.89 -19.84
C ASP A 432 -8.97 -19.40 -19.68
N GLN A 433 -8.26 -19.14 -20.78
CA GLN A 433 -6.95 -18.52 -20.77
C GLN A 433 -7.03 -17.09 -20.21
N SER A 434 -8.00 -16.28 -20.64
CA SER A 434 -8.20 -14.92 -20.14
C SER A 434 -8.50 -14.91 -18.64
N ARG A 435 -9.38 -15.79 -18.16
CA ARG A 435 -9.69 -15.93 -16.72
C ARG A 435 -8.45 -16.30 -15.90
N GLN A 436 -7.61 -17.17 -16.43
CA GLN A 436 -6.38 -17.57 -15.74
C GLN A 436 -5.35 -16.42 -15.70
N VAL A 437 -5.21 -15.66 -16.78
CA VAL A 437 -4.39 -14.44 -16.82
C VAL A 437 -4.83 -13.45 -15.76
N ASP A 438 -6.12 -13.15 -15.69
CA ASP A 438 -6.66 -12.18 -14.73
C ASP A 438 -6.44 -12.63 -13.28
N ARG A 439 -6.62 -13.94 -13.02
CA ARG A 439 -6.41 -14.53 -11.70
C ARG A 439 -4.94 -14.46 -11.26
N GLU A 440 -4.02 -14.90 -12.12
CA GLU A 440 -2.59 -14.88 -11.81
C GLU A 440 -2.04 -13.45 -11.72
N ALA A 441 -2.45 -12.55 -12.62
CA ALA A 441 -2.06 -11.15 -12.56
C ALA A 441 -2.50 -10.48 -11.26
N ALA A 442 -3.74 -10.70 -10.81
CA ALA A 442 -4.24 -10.18 -9.55
C ALA A 442 -3.44 -10.71 -8.35
N ALA A 443 -3.11 -12.00 -8.33
CA ALA A 443 -2.32 -12.62 -7.27
C ALA A 443 -0.87 -12.08 -7.26
N ILE A 444 -0.25 -11.91 -8.43
CA ILE A 444 1.10 -11.32 -8.56
C ILE A 444 1.09 -9.86 -8.07
N ILE A 445 0.10 -9.06 -8.45
CA ILE A 445 -0.05 -7.67 -7.96
C ILE A 445 -0.13 -7.64 -6.43
N GLY A 446 -0.95 -8.51 -5.84
CA GLY A 446 -1.08 -8.61 -4.39
C GLY A 446 0.24 -8.96 -3.70
N PHE A 447 0.89 -10.02 -4.15
CA PHE A 447 2.15 -10.50 -3.57
C PHE A 447 3.31 -9.52 -3.77
N THR A 448 3.50 -9.00 -4.99
CA THR A 448 4.56 -8.01 -5.27
C THR A 448 4.37 -6.73 -4.47
N SER A 449 3.13 -6.30 -4.24
CA SER A 449 2.84 -5.14 -3.39
C SER A 449 3.20 -5.36 -1.93
N ALA A 450 3.05 -6.58 -1.42
CA ALA A 450 3.46 -6.93 -0.07
C ALA A 450 4.98 -6.95 0.08
N ILE A 451 5.69 -7.55 -0.88
CA ILE A 451 7.16 -7.56 -0.89
C ILE A 451 7.71 -6.13 -1.02
N ALA A 452 7.18 -5.34 -1.95
CA ALA A 452 7.61 -3.96 -2.14
C ALA A 452 7.38 -3.09 -0.89
N ALA A 453 6.32 -3.34 -0.12
CA ALA A 453 6.02 -2.58 1.10
C ALA A 453 7.13 -2.66 2.17
N TYR A 454 8.01 -3.68 2.12
CA TYR A 454 9.20 -3.73 2.97
C TYR A 454 10.19 -2.58 2.72
N GLY A 455 10.06 -1.85 1.61
CA GLY A 455 10.79 -0.60 1.39
C GLY A 455 10.60 0.41 2.51
N ALA A 456 9.40 0.46 3.11
CA ALA A 456 9.11 1.29 4.29
C ALA A 456 9.92 0.89 5.54
N PHE A 457 10.45 -0.31 5.59
CA PHE A 457 11.39 -0.75 6.63
C PHE A 457 12.84 -0.52 6.20
N PHE A 458 13.23 -1.01 5.02
CA PHE A 458 14.63 -1.04 4.61
C PHE A 458 15.20 0.36 4.41
N ILE A 459 14.48 1.30 3.81
CA ILE A 459 15.00 2.64 3.51
C ILE A 459 15.30 3.43 4.79
N PRO A 460 14.36 3.68 5.72
CA PRO A 460 14.67 4.41 6.94
C PRO A 460 15.69 3.67 7.80
N LYS A 461 15.63 2.33 7.87
CA LYS A 461 16.61 1.55 8.61
C LYS A 461 18.02 1.65 8.02
N SER A 462 18.14 1.70 6.69
CA SER A 462 19.43 1.91 6.01
C SER A 462 20.04 3.27 6.36
N TYR A 463 19.23 4.35 6.42
CA TYR A 463 19.70 5.64 6.87
C TYR A 463 20.24 5.57 8.30
N GLY A 464 19.45 5.01 9.22
CA GLY A 464 19.86 4.88 10.62
C GLY A 464 21.14 4.07 10.79
N THR A 465 21.27 2.95 10.06
CA THR A 465 22.47 2.12 10.09
C THR A 465 23.68 2.83 9.47
N SER A 466 23.50 3.50 8.31
CA SER A 466 24.57 4.25 7.65
C SER A 466 25.11 5.37 8.57
N ILE A 467 24.23 6.17 9.15
CA ILE A 467 24.61 7.27 10.05
C ILE A 467 25.30 6.72 11.30
N SER A 468 24.78 5.64 11.89
CA SER A 468 25.37 5.02 13.08
C SER A 468 26.78 4.48 12.84
N LEU A 469 27.06 3.91 11.66
CA LEU A 469 28.34 3.29 11.34
C LEU A 469 29.36 4.27 10.73
N THR A 470 28.91 5.26 9.97
CA THR A 470 29.78 6.15 9.17
C THR A 470 29.63 7.64 9.52
N GLY A 471 28.69 8.00 10.40
CA GLY A 471 28.35 9.39 10.69
C GLY A 471 27.56 10.08 9.57
N SER A 472 27.21 9.39 8.49
CA SER A 472 26.59 9.98 7.29
C SER A 472 25.58 9.03 6.64
N PRO A 473 24.51 9.54 5.99
CA PRO A 473 23.56 8.72 5.23
C PRO A 473 24.11 8.29 3.87
N MET A 474 25.32 8.71 3.48
CA MET A 474 25.88 8.50 2.13
C MET A 474 25.96 7.02 1.72
N ALA A 475 26.37 6.13 2.65
CA ALA A 475 26.49 4.70 2.33
C ALA A 475 25.12 4.08 1.96
N ALA A 476 24.04 4.49 2.65
CA ALA A 476 22.69 4.06 2.29
C ALA A 476 22.28 4.56 0.90
N LEU A 477 22.52 5.83 0.58
CA LEU A 477 22.20 6.42 -0.71
C LEU A 477 22.95 5.75 -1.86
N TRP A 478 24.25 5.44 -1.69
CA TRP A 478 25.00 4.65 -2.67
C TRP A 478 24.44 3.25 -2.84
N GLY A 479 23.97 2.62 -1.76
CA GLY A 479 23.27 1.34 -1.81
C GLY A 479 21.97 1.42 -2.63
N PHE A 480 21.20 2.48 -2.48
CA PHE A 480 19.97 2.70 -3.28
C PHE A 480 20.30 2.97 -4.75
N CYS A 481 21.34 3.78 -5.03
CA CYS A 481 21.83 4.02 -6.38
C CYS A 481 22.19 2.69 -7.07
N PHE A 482 22.97 1.85 -6.40
CA PHE A 482 23.35 0.51 -6.89
C PHE A 482 22.12 -0.38 -7.13
N PHE A 483 21.15 -0.38 -6.23
CA PHE A 483 19.90 -1.12 -6.40
C PHE A 483 19.10 -0.64 -7.63
N TYR A 484 19.03 0.66 -7.88
CA TYR A 484 18.36 1.17 -9.08
C TYR A 484 19.10 0.82 -10.37
N VAL A 485 20.43 0.78 -10.35
CA VAL A 485 21.22 0.25 -11.47
C VAL A 485 20.87 -1.22 -11.75
N ILE A 486 20.73 -2.04 -10.71
CA ILE A 486 20.24 -3.43 -10.86
C ILE A 486 18.85 -3.43 -11.50
N CYS A 487 17.93 -2.56 -11.05
CA CYS A 487 16.59 -2.46 -11.63
C CYS A 487 16.62 -2.03 -13.12
N VAL A 488 17.52 -1.12 -13.51
CA VAL A 488 17.77 -0.77 -14.93
C VAL A 488 18.18 -2.01 -15.72
N VAL A 489 19.19 -2.75 -15.24
CA VAL A 489 19.69 -3.98 -15.89
C VAL A 489 18.61 -5.04 -16.01
N VAL A 490 17.86 -5.29 -14.93
CA VAL A 490 16.75 -6.26 -14.89
C VAL A 490 15.66 -5.87 -15.88
N THR A 491 15.25 -4.60 -15.89
CA THR A 491 14.22 -4.10 -16.83
C THR A 491 14.70 -4.24 -18.27
N TRP A 492 15.94 -3.85 -18.55
CA TRP A 492 16.53 -4.00 -19.88
C TRP A 492 16.58 -5.45 -20.32
N TRP A 493 17.09 -6.35 -19.45
CA TRP A 493 17.29 -7.77 -19.78
C TRP A 493 15.98 -8.49 -20.06
N TYR A 494 14.95 -8.28 -19.24
CA TYR A 494 13.70 -9.04 -19.32
C TYR A 494 12.66 -8.41 -20.25
N TYR A 495 12.68 -7.08 -20.45
CA TYR A 495 11.55 -6.39 -21.07
C TYR A 495 11.90 -5.48 -22.25
N THR A 496 13.06 -4.81 -22.27
CA THR A 496 13.32 -3.75 -23.28
C THR A 496 14.37 -4.08 -24.33
N ARG A 497 15.25 -5.04 -24.13
CA ARG A 497 16.24 -5.44 -25.13
C ARG A 497 15.58 -6.16 -26.32
N ARG A 498 16.23 -6.19 -27.47
CA ARG A 498 15.76 -6.93 -28.66
C ARG A 498 15.54 -8.41 -28.31
N GLY A 499 14.35 -8.94 -28.65
CA GLY A 499 13.93 -10.31 -28.30
C GLY A 499 13.46 -10.49 -26.87
N ALA A 500 13.35 -9.45 -26.04
CA ALA A 500 12.74 -9.50 -24.73
C ALA A 500 11.20 -9.53 -24.84
N LEU A 501 10.54 -9.95 -23.76
CA LEU A 501 9.11 -10.28 -23.73
C LEU A 501 8.20 -9.14 -24.23
N LEU A 502 8.48 -7.88 -23.86
CA LEU A 502 7.66 -6.72 -24.24
C LEU A 502 8.17 -6.00 -25.49
N TYR A 503 9.39 -6.32 -25.95
CA TYR A 503 10.06 -5.55 -27.01
C TYR A 503 9.24 -5.42 -28.29
N GLU A 504 8.71 -6.53 -28.80
CA GLU A 504 7.95 -6.53 -30.06
C GLU A 504 6.60 -5.83 -29.92
N THR A 505 5.93 -6.05 -28.80
CA THR A 505 4.61 -5.44 -28.51
C THR A 505 4.71 -3.93 -28.38
N GLU A 506 5.74 -3.45 -27.70
CA GLU A 506 5.95 -2.01 -27.46
C GLU A 506 6.54 -1.27 -28.67
N ASN A 507 7.15 -1.97 -29.65
CA ASN A 507 7.72 -1.34 -30.85
C ASN A 507 6.79 -1.42 -32.07
N LYS A 508 5.84 -2.36 -32.12
CA LYS A 508 4.83 -2.41 -33.19
C LYS A 508 3.86 -1.22 -33.16
N GLY A 509 3.66 -0.60 -32.00
CA GLY A 509 2.83 0.61 -31.84
C GLY A 509 3.49 1.94 -32.26
N SER A 510 4.82 1.97 -32.45
CA SER A 510 5.56 3.21 -32.77
C SER A 510 5.96 3.36 -34.25
N GLY A 511 5.61 2.40 -35.11
CA GLY A 511 6.04 2.37 -36.51
C GLY A 511 4.92 1.98 -37.50
N GLY A 512 3.76 2.66 -37.46
CA GLY A 512 2.72 2.33 -38.42
C GLY A 512 1.54 3.32 -38.39
N GLU A 513 1.65 4.41 -39.08
CA GLU A 513 0.50 4.97 -39.79
C GLU A 513 0.20 3.98 -40.92
N GLY A 514 -0.85 3.20 -40.79
CA GLY A 514 -1.36 2.31 -41.83
C GLY A 514 -1.53 0.86 -41.47
N GLY A 515 -2.30 0.54 -40.44
CA GLY A 515 -2.76 -0.82 -40.17
C GLY A 515 -4.16 -0.76 -39.56
N GLU A 516 -5.13 -1.40 -40.21
CA GLU A 516 -6.52 -1.48 -39.83
C GLU A 516 -6.73 -1.75 -38.34
N PRO A 517 -7.72 -1.12 -37.69
CA PRO A 517 -8.06 -1.42 -36.31
C PRO A 517 -8.51 -2.87 -36.22
N ALA A 518 -7.91 -3.62 -35.29
CA ALA A 518 -8.36 -4.96 -34.97
C ALA A 518 -9.86 -4.94 -34.61
N PRO A 519 -10.67 -5.89 -35.10
CA PRO A 519 -12.09 -5.87 -34.87
C PRO A 519 -12.37 -5.95 -33.37
N ALA A 520 -13.20 -5.01 -32.90
CA ALA A 520 -13.74 -5.02 -31.57
C ALA A 520 -14.42 -6.37 -31.34
N ALA A 521 -13.95 -7.11 -30.36
CA ALA A 521 -14.60 -8.34 -29.92
C ALA A 521 -15.97 -7.97 -29.34
N SER A 522 -17.00 -8.32 -30.08
CA SER A 522 -18.41 -8.32 -29.66
C SER A 522 -18.65 -9.27 -28.48
#